data_aa07493ed97b94185f7ae3d8c88149c5
#
_entry.id   aa07493ed97b94185f7ae3d8c88149c5
#
_cell.length_a   1.000
_cell.length_b   1.000
_cell.length_c   1.000
_cell.angle_alpha   90.00
_cell.angle_beta   90.00
_cell.angle_gamma   90.00
#
_symmetry.space_group_name_H-M   'P 1'
#
loop_
_entity.id
_entity.type
_entity.pdbx_description
1 polymer ?
#
loop_
_entity_poly.entity_id
_entity_poly.type
_entity_poly.pdbx_seq_one_letter_code
_entity_poly.pdbx_strand_id
1 'polypeptide(L)'
;VTVEMDEKMHSSTDYKDLCSLTENWCPRLTEKIKTLQRLDYTIYLTTDHGNVLSHGWRKLSAVEKVFLYKDGSRGKRHLIYNNKVEQDSFFEKNKAEIPLLQHEDWLAVRNDACFENEGQTIITHGGSHFMEMVIPFVKIERNP
;
A
#
# COMPACT_ATOMS: atom_id res chain seq x y z
N VAL A 1 -0.12 10.43 -15.22
CA VAL A 1 -0.35 9.63 -14.02
C VAL A 1 -1.62 8.82 -14.25
N THR A 2 -1.61 7.55 -13.88
CA THR A 2 -2.79 6.68 -13.90
C THR A 2 -2.95 6.03 -12.53
N VAL A 3 -4.18 5.94 -12.04
CA VAL A 3 -4.55 5.28 -10.79
C VAL A 3 -5.15 3.88 -11.01
N GLU A 4 -5.27 3.46 -12.28
CA GLU A 4 -5.94 2.20 -12.65
C GLU A 4 -5.35 0.96 -11.96
N MET A 5 -4.04 0.94 -11.71
CA MET A 5 -3.39 -0.20 -11.03
C MET A 5 -3.68 -0.22 -9.54
N ASP A 6 -3.70 0.94 -8.89
CA ASP A 6 -4.04 1.07 -7.49
C ASP A 6 -5.48 0.62 -7.21
N GLU A 7 -6.43 1.05 -8.05
CA GLU A 7 -7.83 0.60 -7.97
C GLU A 7 -7.96 -0.92 -8.13
N LYS A 8 -7.22 -1.54 -9.06
CA LYS A 8 -7.19 -2.99 -9.25
C LYS A 8 -6.60 -3.71 -8.05
N MET A 9 -5.50 -3.20 -7.50
CA MET A 9 -4.88 -3.74 -6.30
C MET A 9 -5.89 -3.77 -5.14
N HIS A 10 -6.58 -2.67 -4.87
CA HIS A 10 -7.57 -2.58 -3.80
C HIS A 10 -8.81 -3.47 -4.00
N SER A 11 -9.12 -3.84 -5.24
CA SER A 11 -10.20 -4.77 -5.56
C SER A 11 -9.80 -6.24 -5.56
N SER A 12 -8.50 -6.53 -5.53
CA SER A 12 -7.96 -7.90 -5.58
C SER A 12 -7.95 -8.56 -4.22
N THR A 13 -8.24 -9.86 -4.19
CA THR A 13 -8.26 -10.67 -2.97
C THR A 13 -6.93 -11.36 -2.71
N ASP A 14 -6.17 -11.65 -3.75
CA ASP A 14 -4.84 -12.27 -3.69
C ASP A 14 -3.98 -11.87 -4.90
N TYR A 15 -2.72 -12.30 -4.91
CA TYR A 15 -1.78 -11.99 -6.01
C TYR A 15 -2.17 -12.65 -7.34
N LYS A 16 -2.85 -13.79 -7.34
CA LYS A 16 -3.29 -14.45 -8.57
C LYS A 16 -4.39 -13.62 -9.25
N ASP A 17 -5.33 -13.14 -8.47
CA ASP A 17 -6.38 -12.24 -8.94
C ASP A 17 -5.77 -10.93 -9.47
N LEU A 18 -4.85 -10.32 -8.72
CA LEU A 18 -4.14 -9.12 -9.15
C LEU A 18 -3.35 -9.34 -10.47
N CYS A 19 -2.66 -10.48 -10.63
CA CYS A 19 -1.96 -10.82 -11.86
C CYS A 19 -2.92 -10.90 -13.04
N SER A 20 -4.05 -11.58 -12.89
CA SER A 20 -5.08 -11.67 -13.92
C SER A 20 -5.61 -10.30 -14.37
N LEU A 21 -5.88 -9.42 -13.40
CA LEU A 21 -6.32 -8.05 -13.70
C LEU A 21 -5.22 -7.24 -14.40
N THR A 22 -3.98 -7.45 -14.01
CA THR A 22 -2.81 -6.79 -14.59
C THR A 22 -2.55 -7.24 -16.03
N GLU A 23 -2.64 -8.54 -16.31
CA GLU A 23 -2.49 -9.11 -17.66
C GLU A 23 -3.46 -8.47 -18.65
N ASN A 24 -4.70 -8.22 -18.25
CA ASN A 24 -5.69 -7.53 -19.08
C ASN A 24 -5.39 -6.04 -19.28
N TRP A 25 -4.65 -5.41 -18.37
CA TRP A 25 -4.28 -4.00 -18.43
C TRP A 25 -2.99 -3.74 -19.22
N CYS A 26 -2.03 -4.66 -19.17
CA CYS A 26 -0.72 -4.53 -19.83
C CYS A 26 -0.77 -4.18 -21.32
N PRO A 27 -1.64 -4.78 -22.16
CA PRO A 27 -1.73 -4.41 -23.58
C PRO A 27 -2.08 -2.93 -23.78
N ARG A 28 -2.97 -2.37 -22.98
CA ARG A 28 -3.36 -0.95 -23.03
C ARG A 28 -2.20 -0.03 -22.65
N LEU A 29 -1.45 -0.39 -21.60
CA LEU A 29 -0.24 0.35 -21.22
C LEU A 29 0.81 0.29 -22.32
N THR A 30 1.02 -0.89 -22.92
CA THR A 30 1.97 -1.10 -24.02
C THR A 30 1.66 -0.19 -25.22
N GLU A 31 0.40 -0.07 -25.62
CA GLU A 31 0.01 0.82 -26.72
C GLU A 31 0.21 2.31 -26.38
N LYS A 32 -0.06 2.72 -25.14
CA LYS A 32 0.25 4.09 -24.67
C LYS A 32 1.76 4.36 -24.75
N ILE A 33 2.59 3.43 -24.30
CA ILE A 33 4.06 3.52 -24.35
C ILE A 33 4.53 3.64 -25.80
N LYS A 34 4.08 2.76 -26.70
CA LYS A 34 4.43 2.81 -28.13
C LYS A 34 4.04 4.14 -28.79
N THR A 35 2.87 4.68 -28.41
CA THR A 35 2.41 5.97 -28.92
C THR A 35 3.35 7.10 -28.50
N LEU A 36 3.75 7.13 -27.24
CA LEU A 36 4.71 8.13 -26.74
C LEU A 36 6.09 7.97 -27.37
N GLN A 37 6.55 6.74 -27.60
CA GLN A 37 7.81 6.48 -28.30
C GLN A 37 7.79 6.98 -29.77
N ARG A 38 6.64 6.85 -30.47
CA ARG A 38 6.49 7.41 -31.85
C ARG A 38 6.55 8.93 -31.86
N LEU A 39 6.19 9.57 -30.76
CA LEU A 39 6.26 11.03 -30.56
C LEU A 39 7.62 11.47 -29.97
N ASP A 40 8.60 10.57 -29.97
CA ASP A 40 9.98 10.80 -29.51
C ASP A 40 10.12 11.15 -28.03
N TYR A 41 9.21 10.66 -27.18
CA TYR A 41 9.33 10.81 -25.74
C TYR A 41 10.23 9.74 -25.13
N THR A 42 11.10 10.13 -24.19
CA THR A 42 11.68 9.23 -23.20
C THR A 42 10.68 9.02 -22.08
N ILE A 43 10.39 7.77 -21.74
CA ILE A 43 9.35 7.43 -20.79
C ILE A 43 10.00 6.91 -19.51
N TYR A 44 9.57 7.42 -18.36
CA TYR A 44 9.90 6.87 -17.06
C TYR A 44 8.66 6.23 -16.45
N LEU A 45 8.76 4.95 -16.13
CA LEU A 45 7.70 4.19 -15.45
C LEU A 45 8.12 3.94 -13.99
N THR A 46 7.29 4.36 -13.07
CA THR A 46 7.48 4.19 -11.64
C THR A 46 6.13 4.15 -10.93
N THR A 47 6.14 3.84 -9.65
CA THR A 47 4.97 3.89 -8.75
C THR A 47 5.31 4.76 -7.55
N ASP A 48 4.33 5.24 -6.82
CA ASP A 48 4.46 6.00 -5.57
C ASP A 48 4.72 5.09 -4.36
N HIS A 49 4.26 3.85 -4.42
CA HIS A 49 4.50 2.80 -3.42
C HIS A 49 4.37 1.41 -4.06
N GLY A 50 4.80 0.39 -3.33
CA GLY A 50 4.48 -0.99 -3.62
C GLY A 50 3.27 -1.47 -2.82
N ASN A 51 3.05 -2.78 -2.76
CA ASN A 51 1.97 -3.39 -1.99
C ASN A 51 2.39 -4.74 -1.41
N VAL A 52 1.62 -5.22 -0.43
CA VAL A 52 1.85 -6.51 0.21
C VAL A 52 0.53 -7.24 0.44
N LEU A 53 0.54 -8.57 0.26
CA LEU A 53 -0.56 -9.41 0.72
C LEU A 53 -0.50 -9.45 2.25
N SER A 54 -1.49 -8.84 2.87
CA SER A 54 -1.54 -8.66 4.32
C SER A 54 -2.56 -9.58 4.96
N HIS A 55 -2.24 -10.01 6.18
CA HIS A 55 -3.07 -10.85 7.01
C HIS A 55 -3.70 -10.03 8.15
N GLY A 56 -5.00 -10.18 8.34
CA GLY A 56 -5.73 -9.48 9.39
C GLY A 56 -5.23 -9.91 10.78
N TRP A 57 -4.74 -8.95 11.55
CA TRP A 57 -4.40 -9.16 12.96
C TRP A 57 -5.64 -8.96 13.83
N ARG A 58 -6.25 -7.79 13.80
CA ARG A 58 -7.57 -7.45 14.34
C ARG A 58 -8.04 -6.09 13.83
N LYS A 59 -9.33 -5.87 13.80
CA LYS A 59 -9.88 -4.53 13.58
C LYS A 59 -9.70 -3.65 14.81
N LEU A 60 -9.47 -2.36 14.55
CA LEU A 60 -9.49 -1.35 15.60
C LEU A 60 -10.90 -1.19 16.16
N SER A 61 -11.00 -1.09 17.48
CA SER A 61 -12.23 -0.76 18.15
C SER A 61 -12.71 0.67 17.84
N ALA A 62 -13.99 0.95 18.10
CA ALA A 62 -14.55 2.29 17.94
C ALA A 62 -13.81 3.33 18.81
N VAL A 63 -13.41 2.94 20.02
CA VAL A 63 -12.67 3.81 20.95
C VAL A 63 -11.28 4.14 20.41
N GLU A 64 -10.54 3.15 19.88
CA GLU A 64 -9.21 3.39 19.29
C GLU A 64 -9.27 4.34 18.09
N LYS A 65 -10.33 4.25 17.29
CA LYS A 65 -10.53 5.11 16.11
C LYS A 65 -10.81 6.58 16.44
N VAL A 66 -11.29 6.88 17.63
CA VAL A 66 -11.56 8.27 18.05
C VAL A 66 -10.29 9.13 18.07
N PHE A 67 -9.15 8.52 18.36
CA PHE A 67 -7.86 9.19 18.47
C PHE A 67 -7.06 9.23 17.15
N LEU A 68 -7.65 8.78 16.04
CA LEU A 68 -7.03 8.80 14.73
C LEU A 68 -7.53 9.99 13.90
N TYR A 69 -6.65 10.55 13.08
CA TYR A 69 -7.07 11.46 12.03
C TYR A 69 -7.90 10.70 10.98
N LYS A 70 -9.07 11.24 10.61
CA LYS A 70 -10.00 10.59 9.66
C LYS A 70 -9.38 10.34 8.29
N ASP A 71 -8.48 11.20 7.85
CA ASP A 71 -7.86 11.13 6.51
C ASP A 71 -6.53 10.38 6.48
N GLY A 72 -5.97 10.03 7.64
CA GLY A 72 -4.64 9.45 7.75
C GLY A 72 -4.58 7.92 7.74
N SER A 73 -5.71 7.22 7.85
CA SER A 73 -5.72 5.75 8.06
C SER A 73 -6.29 4.98 6.86
N ARG A 74 -6.04 5.44 5.63
CA ARG A 74 -6.57 4.80 4.41
C ARG A 74 -6.01 3.40 4.15
N GLY A 75 -4.78 3.15 4.59
CA GLY A 75 -4.04 1.97 4.18
C GLY A 75 -4.20 0.73 5.04
N LYS A 76 -5.03 0.70 6.08
CA LYS A 76 -5.19 -0.44 7.02
C LYS A 76 -3.88 -1.00 7.63
N ARG A 77 -2.75 -0.36 7.37
CA ARG A 77 -1.41 -0.74 7.83
C ARG A 77 -0.66 0.39 8.53
N HIS A 78 -1.24 1.59 8.56
CA HIS A 78 -0.74 2.73 9.33
C HIS A 78 -1.86 3.41 10.10
N LEU A 79 -1.50 4.08 11.17
CA LEU A 79 -2.40 4.83 12.05
C LEU A 79 -1.76 6.20 12.30
N ILE A 80 -2.48 7.27 12.03
CA ILE A 80 -2.03 8.64 12.36
C ILE A 80 -2.87 9.14 13.53
N TYR A 81 -2.20 9.48 14.62
CA TYR A 81 -2.83 9.87 15.87
C TYR A 81 -2.93 11.39 16.00
N ASN A 82 -4.03 11.85 16.55
CA ASN A 82 -4.23 13.24 16.98
C ASN A 82 -3.80 13.47 18.43
N ASN A 83 -3.34 12.44 19.10
CA ASN A 83 -2.94 12.45 20.51
C ASN A 83 -1.77 11.51 20.75
N LYS A 84 -0.63 12.07 21.16
CA LYS A 84 0.61 11.32 21.40
C LYS A 84 0.49 10.31 22.53
N VAL A 85 -0.23 10.63 23.60
CA VAL A 85 -0.40 9.74 24.76
C VAL A 85 -1.15 8.48 24.35
N GLU A 86 -2.17 8.62 23.50
CA GLU A 86 -2.95 7.49 23.00
C GLU A 86 -2.14 6.65 21.99
N GLN A 87 -1.30 7.29 21.19
CA GLN A 87 -0.36 6.58 20.31
C GLN A 87 0.61 5.71 21.14
N ASP A 88 1.25 6.30 22.16
CA ASP A 88 2.20 5.60 23.01
C ASP A 88 1.52 4.44 23.77
N SER A 89 0.33 4.68 24.29
CA SER A 89 -0.49 3.65 24.94
C SER A 89 -0.82 2.48 24.01
N PHE A 90 -1.24 2.78 22.78
CA PHE A 90 -1.53 1.75 21.78
C PHE A 90 -0.26 0.97 21.42
N PHE A 91 0.85 1.66 21.18
CA PHE A 91 2.13 1.03 20.85
C PHE A 91 2.59 0.09 21.95
N GLU A 92 2.67 0.57 23.21
CA GLU A 92 3.13 -0.24 24.35
C GLU A 92 2.27 -1.48 24.58
N LYS A 93 0.95 -1.34 24.43
CA LYS A 93 0.00 -2.45 24.60
C LYS A 93 0.14 -3.53 23.54
N ASN A 94 0.45 -3.17 22.30
CA ASN A 94 0.33 -4.09 21.14
C ASN A 94 1.67 -4.49 20.52
N LYS A 95 2.80 -3.84 20.85
CA LYS A 95 4.13 -4.11 20.24
C LYS A 95 4.64 -5.54 20.39
N ALA A 96 4.14 -6.29 21.36
CA ALA A 96 4.50 -7.70 21.55
C ALA A 96 3.73 -8.64 20.58
N GLU A 97 2.56 -8.22 20.11
CA GLU A 97 1.68 -9.03 19.26
C GLU A 97 1.85 -8.68 17.76
N ILE A 98 2.05 -7.40 17.47
CA ILE A 98 2.24 -6.90 16.12
C ILE A 98 3.47 -5.98 16.05
N PRO A 99 4.44 -6.25 15.14
CA PRO A 99 5.63 -5.42 15.01
C PRO A 99 5.26 -4.06 14.39
N LEU A 100 5.31 -3.04 15.21
CA LEU A 100 5.02 -1.66 14.85
C LEU A 100 6.30 -0.83 14.76
N LEU A 101 6.35 0.06 13.79
CA LEU A 101 7.28 1.19 13.72
C LEU A 101 6.53 2.41 14.24
N GLN A 102 7.11 3.09 15.23
CA GLN A 102 6.56 4.31 15.80
C GLN A 102 7.41 5.51 15.39
N HIS A 103 6.79 6.56 14.93
CA HIS A 103 7.44 7.82 14.61
C HIS A 103 6.44 8.97 14.81
N GLU A 104 6.90 10.06 15.41
CA GLU A 104 6.09 11.27 15.69
C GLU A 104 4.63 10.95 16.05
N ASP A 105 3.69 11.23 15.15
CA ASP A 105 2.24 11.05 15.32
C ASP A 105 1.68 9.80 14.64
N TRP A 106 2.52 8.94 14.02
CA TRP A 106 2.05 7.76 13.32
C TRP A 106 2.69 6.45 13.78
N LEU A 107 1.95 5.36 13.55
CA LEU A 107 2.41 3.98 13.66
C LEU A 107 2.25 3.29 12.32
N ALA A 108 3.24 2.49 11.92
CA ALA A 108 3.17 1.65 10.73
C ALA A 108 3.49 0.19 11.06
N VAL A 109 2.79 -0.73 10.42
CA VAL A 109 3.06 -2.17 10.55
C VAL A 109 4.31 -2.52 9.73
N ARG A 110 5.23 -3.30 10.33
CA ARG A 110 6.52 -3.67 9.71
C ARG A 110 6.49 -4.98 8.95
N ASN A 111 5.67 -5.94 9.36
CA ASN A 111 5.49 -7.24 8.70
C ASN A 111 4.29 -7.21 7.74
N ASP A 112 3.73 -8.34 7.40
CA ASP A 112 2.56 -8.52 6.54
C ASP A 112 1.20 -8.43 7.26
N ALA A 113 1.15 -8.07 8.54
CA ALA A 113 -0.10 -7.89 9.26
C ALA A 113 -0.84 -6.62 8.84
N CYS A 114 -2.16 -6.57 9.07
CA CYS A 114 -2.99 -5.37 8.87
C CYS A 114 -4.12 -5.27 9.92
N PHE A 115 -4.74 -4.10 10.01
CA PHE A 115 -5.84 -3.81 10.93
C PHE A 115 -7.19 -4.26 10.36
N GLU A 116 -7.29 -5.55 10.00
CA GLU A 116 -8.52 -6.24 9.60
C GLU A 116 -8.81 -7.43 10.50
N ASN A 117 -10.00 -8.02 10.36
CA ASN A 117 -10.36 -9.20 11.15
C ASN A 117 -9.33 -10.32 10.94
N GLU A 118 -9.04 -11.03 12.02
CA GLU A 118 -8.23 -12.24 11.97
C GLU A 118 -8.76 -13.23 10.92
N GLY A 119 -7.85 -13.83 10.15
CA GLY A 119 -8.18 -14.75 9.05
C GLY A 119 -8.54 -14.08 7.72
N GLN A 120 -8.71 -12.75 7.66
CA GLN A 120 -8.86 -12.04 6.39
C GLN A 120 -7.50 -11.77 5.74
N THR A 121 -7.45 -11.86 4.42
CA THR A 121 -6.30 -11.44 3.61
C THR A 121 -6.72 -10.33 2.66
N ILE A 122 -5.85 -9.34 2.49
CA ILE A 122 -6.05 -8.24 1.56
C ILE A 122 -4.72 -7.83 0.94
N ILE A 123 -4.74 -7.36 -0.29
CA ILE A 123 -3.60 -6.64 -0.87
C ILE A 123 -3.75 -5.18 -0.48
N THR A 124 -2.72 -4.63 0.16
CA THR A 124 -2.77 -3.24 0.66
C THR A 124 -1.36 -2.67 0.83
N HIS A 125 -1.28 -1.43 1.27
CA HIS A 125 -0.04 -0.68 1.49
C HIS A 125 -0.17 0.24 2.72
N GLY A 126 0.88 1.02 3.00
CA GLY A 126 0.91 2.03 4.07
C GLY A 126 1.69 1.58 5.31
N GLY A 127 2.28 0.38 5.29
CA GLY A 127 3.23 -0.08 6.29
C GLY A 127 4.68 0.20 5.90
N SER A 128 5.62 -0.46 6.57
CA SER A 128 7.06 -0.39 6.27
C SER A 128 7.64 -1.74 5.82
N HIS A 129 6.81 -2.60 5.25
CA HIS A 129 7.27 -3.85 4.66
C HIS A 129 8.09 -3.57 3.39
N PHE A 130 9.13 -4.40 3.13
CA PHE A 130 10.02 -4.24 1.98
C PHE A 130 9.25 -4.07 0.65
N MET A 131 8.23 -4.88 0.42
CA MET A 131 7.41 -4.86 -0.80
C MET A 131 6.58 -3.58 -0.98
N GLU A 132 6.41 -2.78 0.05
CA GLU A 132 5.72 -1.48 -0.01
C GLU A 132 6.68 -0.33 -0.27
N MET A 133 7.94 -0.48 0.16
CA MET A 133 8.95 0.59 0.14
C MET A 133 9.84 0.55 -1.10
N VAL A 134 10.03 -0.64 -1.70
CA VAL A 134 10.82 -0.81 -2.91
C VAL A 134 9.93 -0.71 -4.13
N ILE A 135 10.17 0.29 -4.95
CA ILE A 135 9.40 0.60 -6.16
C ILE A 135 10.26 0.40 -7.42
N PRO A 136 9.64 0.03 -8.55
CA PRO A 136 10.34 -0.01 -9.83
C PRO A 136 10.63 1.40 -10.33
N PHE A 137 11.78 1.57 -11.00
CA PHE A 137 12.10 2.75 -11.76
C PHE A 137 12.67 2.33 -13.12
N VAL A 138 11.86 2.40 -14.16
CA VAL A 138 12.18 1.90 -15.49
C VAL A 138 12.25 3.07 -16.47
N LYS A 139 13.39 3.21 -17.19
CA LYS A 139 13.55 4.12 -18.32
C LYS A 139 13.29 3.36 -19.61
N ILE A 140 12.41 3.86 -20.44
CA ILE A 140 12.07 3.30 -21.75
C ILE A 140 12.45 4.32 -22.81
N GLU A 141 13.43 3.98 -23.65
CA GLU A 141 13.91 4.78 -24.77
C GLU A 141 13.41 4.20 -26.09
N ARG A 142 13.39 5.03 -27.11
CA ARG A 142 13.18 4.55 -28.47
C ARG A 142 14.40 3.74 -28.87
N ASN A 143 14.21 2.54 -29.40
CA ASN A 143 15.26 1.85 -30.13
C ASN A 143 15.55 2.63 -31.42
N PRO A 144 16.83 2.91 -31.70
CA PRO A 144 17.25 3.60 -32.94
C PRO A 144 16.83 2.85 -34.19
#